data_f24fc9c57cfcc953ccbc71b52a76bb72
#
_entry.id   f24fc9c57cfcc953ccbc71b52a76bb72
#
_cell.length_a   1.000
_cell.length_b   1.000
_cell.length_c   1.000
_cell.angle_alpha   90.00
_cell.angle_beta   90.00
_cell.angle_gamma   90.00
#
_symmetry.space_group_name_H-M   'P 1'
#
loop_
_entity.id
_entity.type
_entity.pdbx_description
1 polymer ?
#
loop_
_entity_poly.entity_id
_entity_poly.type
_entity_poly.pdbx_seq_one_letter_code
_entity_poly.pdbx_strand_id
1 'polypeptide(L)'
;MSDGSARTDPLPGLPLRPELVGEVPYGAPQLDVAHRLNVNENPYPPSAQMVADVADAVAAATATLNRYPDRDAGALRADLAAYVGTDVPVGPAITAERVWAANGSNEVMVQLLQAFGGPGRVALSFTPTYSMYPDYCRDTFTAYRTMPRRADFTIDLDAALARVAAEQPDV
;
A
#
# COMPACT_ATOMS: atom_id res chain seq x y z
N MET A 1 -3.56 -11.38 -30.17
CA MET A 1 -2.24 -11.31 -30.86
C MET A 1 -1.28 -10.69 -29.87
N SER A 2 -0.48 -11.53 -29.21
CA SER A 2 0.55 -11.08 -28.26
C SER A 2 1.73 -10.55 -29.07
N ASP A 3 1.97 -9.26 -28.96
CA ASP A 3 3.18 -8.62 -29.49
C ASP A 3 4.40 -9.17 -28.72
N GLY A 4 5.14 -10.03 -29.42
CA GLY A 4 6.36 -10.67 -28.92
C GLY A 4 7.58 -9.76 -29.05
N SER A 5 7.51 -8.50 -28.65
CA SER A 5 8.70 -7.67 -28.53
C SER A 5 9.56 -8.22 -27.40
N ALA A 6 10.73 -8.76 -27.71
CA ALA A 6 11.73 -9.13 -26.72
C ALA A 6 12.00 -7.93 -25.81
N ARG A 7 11.62 -8.05 -24.53
CA ARG A 7 11.93 -7.04 -23.50
C ARG A 7 13.45 -6.94 -23.41
N THR A 8 14.01 -5.87 -23.94
CA THR A 8 15.41 -5.53 -23.72
C THR A 8 15.57 -5.10 -22.28
N ASP A 9 16.51 -5.73 -21.57
CA ASP A 9 16.89 -5.29 -20.21
C ASP A 9 17.31 -3.81 -20.27
N PRO A 10 16.56 -2.89 -19.63
CA PRO A 10 16.88 -1.46 -19.67
C PRO A 10 18.18 -1.11 -18.92
N LEU A 11 18.72 -2.06 -18.15
CA LEU A 11 19.90 -1.88 -17.30
C LEU A 11 20.93 -3.00 -17.52
N PRO A 12 21.44 -3.19 -18.74
CA PRO A 12 22.33 -4.30 -19.04
C PRO A 12 23.62 -4.19 -18.20
N GLY A 13 23.99 -5.30 -17.57
CA GLY A 13 25.24 -5.40 -16.80
C GLY A 13 25.13 -4.99 -15.32
N LEU A 14 23.96 -4.61 -14.83
CA LEU A 14 23.76 -4.48 -13.39
C LEU A 14 23.46 -5.84 -12.75
N PRO A 15 23.99 -6.12 -11.55
CA PRO A 15 23.75 -7.37 -10.84
C PRO A 15 22.37 -7.38 -10.18
N LEU A 16 21.32 -7.32 -11.01
CA LEU A 16 19.93 -7.36 -10.53
C LEU A 16 19.57 -8.75 -10.01
N ARG A 17 18.69 -8.79 -9.03
CA ARG A 17 18.04 -10.05 -8.62
C ARG A 17 17.28 -10.64 -9.81
N PRO A 18 17.30 -11.98 -10.01
CA PRO A 18 16.60 -12.61 -11.13
C PRO A 18 15.12 -12.22 -11.26
N GLU A 19 14.44 -12.02 -10.15
CA GLU A 19 13.02 -11.64 -10.08
C GLU A 19 12.72 -10.24 -10.64
N LEU A 20 13.77 -9.39 -10.75
CA LEU A 20 13.63 -8.02 -11.25
C LEU A 20 14.07 -7.89 -12.71
N VAL A 21 14.68 -8.92 -13.27
CA VAL A 21 15.15 -8.88 -14.68
C VAL A 21 13.95 -8.86 -15.62
N GLY A 22 13.88 -7.82 -16.46
CA GLY A 22 12.79 -7.61 -17.41
C GLY A 22 11.50 -7.04 -16.81
N GLU A 23 11.49 -6.69 -15.52
CA GLU A 23 10.37 -5.97 -14.92
C GLU A 23 10.31 -4.52 -15.42
N VAL A 24 9.11 -4.01 -15.58
CA VAL A 24 8.84 -2.62 -15.93
C VAL A 24 8.37 -1.89 -14.67
N PRO A 25 8.97 -0.73 -14.32
CA PRO A 25 8.52 0.04 -13.16
C PRO A 25 7.02 0.33 -13.25
N TYR A 26 6.32 0.20 -12.11
CA TYR A 26 4.93 0.58 -12.03
C TYR A 26 4.76 2.06 -12.40
N GLY A 27 3.77 2.34 -13.21
CA GLY A 27 3.37 3.69 -13.57
C GLY A 27 1.95 3.70 -14.12
N ALA A 28 1.04 4.40 -13.43
CA ALA A 28 -0.26 4.68 -14.01
C ALA A 28 -0.09 5.62 -15.21
N PRO A 29 -0.74 5.35 -16.36
CA PRO A 29 -0.67 6.23 -17.51
C PRO A 29 -1.06 7.67 -17.15
N GLN A 30 -0.21 8.63 -17.51
CA GLN A 30 -0.51 10.05 -17.37
C GLN A 30 -1.43 10.47 -18.52
N LEU A 31 -2.72 10.58 -18.23
CA LEU A 31 -3.74 10.87 -19.23
C LEU A 31 -4.15 12.35 -19.17
N ASP A 32 -4.16 13.03 -20.33
CA ASP A 32 -4.73 14.36 -20.48
C ASP A 32 -6.20 14.23 -20.90
N VAL A 33 -7.06 14.01 -19.90
CA VAL A 33 -8.50 13.82 -20.08
C VAL A 33 -9.28 14.60 -19.03
N ALA A 34 -10.53 14.95 -19.35
CA ALA A 34 -11.36 15.76 -18.45
C ALA A 34 -11.66 15.06 -17.11
N HIS A 35 -11.75 13.73 -17.12
CA HIS A 35 -12.03 12.93 -15.93
C HIS A 35 -11.04 11.78 -15.84
N ARG A 36 -10.11 11.84 -14.87
CA ARG A 36 -9.16 10.77 -14.59
C ARG A 36 -9.75 9.81 -13.58
N LEU A 37 -9.99 8.55 -13.99
CA LEU A 37 -10.52 7.48 -13.14
C LEU A 37 -9.55 6.29 -13.04
N ASN A 38 -8.35 6.44 -13.58
CA ASN A 38 -7.30 5.40 -13.58
C ASN A 38 -6.35 5.49 -12.38
N VAL A 39 -6.54 6.49 -11.52
CA VAL A 39 -5.78 6.72 -10.29
C VAL A 39 -6.75 7.06 -9.15
N ASN A 40 -6.35 6.74 -7.91
CA ASN A 40 -7.16 7.00 -6.73
C ASN A 40 -6.79 8.37 -6.14
N GLU A 41 -7.16 9.45 -6.86
CA GLU A 41 -6.92 10.84 -6.44
C GLU A 41 -8.20 11.46 -5.86
N ASN A 42 -8.04 12.27 -4.83
CA ASN A 42 -9.13 13.11 -4.34
C ASN A 42 -9.29 14.33 -5.28
N PRO A 43 -10.44 14.50 -5.96
CA PRO A 43 -10.64 15.61 -6.89
C PRO A 43 -10.86 16.96 -6.19
N TYR A 44 -11.06 16.97 -4.88
CA TYR A 44 -11.31 18.20 -4.12
C TYR A 44 -10.00 18.74 -3.55
N PRO A 45 -9.64 20.00 -3.83
CA PRO A 45 -8.48 20.63 -3.22
C PRO A 45 -8.70 20.87 -1.72
N PRO A 46 -7.61 20.95 -0.93
CA PRO A 46 -7.72 21.33 0.47
C PRO A 46 -8.31 22.74 0.62
N SER A 47 -8.97 23.00 1.75
CA SER A 47 -9.47 24.34 2.06
C SER A 47 -8.32 25.36 2.23
N ALA A 48 -8.61 26.63 2.03
CA ALA A 48 -7.63 27.70 2.23
C ALA A 48 -7.09 27.71 3.68
N GLN A 49 -7.94 27.43 4.66
CA GLN A 49 -7.52 27.32 6.06
C GLN A 49 -6.52 26.17 6.25
N MET A 50 -6.81 24.98 5.72
CA MET A 50 -5.91 23.83 5.80
C MET A 50 -4.56 24.13 5.14
N VAL A 51 -4.56 24.83 4.00
CA VAL A 51 -3.32 25.22 3.32
C VAL A 51 -2.49 26.15 4.21
N ALA A 52 -3.10 27.14 4.86
CA ALA A 52 -2.43 28.04 5.78
C ALA A 52 -1.87 27.29 6.99
N ASP A 53 -2.66 26.46 7.64
CA ASP A 53 -2.25 25.70 8.84
C ASP A 53 -1.06 24.77 8.54
N VAL A 54 -1.08 24.09 7.38
CA VAL A 54 0.04 23.24 6.94
C VAL A 54 1.29 24.07 6.68
N ALA A 55 1.16 25.23 6.02
CA ALA A 55 2.30 26.11 5.76
C ALA A 55 2.96 26.60 7.06
N ASP A 56 2.16 27.01 8.04
CA ASP A 56 2.65 27.47 9.35
C ASP A 56 3.32 26.32 10.13
N ALA A 57 2.73 25.13 10.13
CA ALA A 57 3.30 23.95 10.78
C ALA A 57 4.64 23.54 10.16
N VAL A 58 4.75 23.56 8.81
CA VAL A 58 6.01 23.27 8.11
C VAL A 58 7.06 24.33 8.42
N ALA A 59 6.69 25.62 8.41
CA ALA A 59 7.61 26.70 8.76
C ALA A 59 8.18 26.54 10.19
N ALA A 60 7.32 26.19 11.15
CA ALA A 60 7.74 25.92 12.53
C ALA A 60 8.69 24.71 12.63
N ALA A 61 8.38 23.62 11.93
CA ALA A 61 9.20 22.40 11.91
C ALA A 61 10.56 22.61 11.26
N THR A 62 10.69 23.55 10.32
CA THR A 62 11.94 23.88 9.61
C THR A 62 13.08 24.24 10.57
N ALA A 63 12.76 24.86 11.71
CA ALA A 63 13.76 25.24 12.72
C ALA A 63 14.51 24.04 13.34
N THR A 64 13.99 22.83 13.23
CA THR A 64 14.52 21.60 13.82
C THR A 64 14.87 20.51 12.80
N LEU A 65 14.81 20.78 11.49
CA LEU A 65 15.11 19.80 10.44
C LEU A 65 16.53 19.23 10.47
N ASN A 66 17.46 19.90 11.15
CA ASN A 66 18.81 19.40 11.40
C ASN A 66 18.90 18.36 12.53
N ARG A 67 17.79 18.02 13.16
CA ARG A 67 17.70 17.03 14.24
C ARG A 67 16.93 15.79 13.76
N TYR A 68 17.18 14.66 14.39
CA TYR A 68 16.36 13.49 14.18
C TYR A 68 14.91 13.75 14.61
N PRO A 69 13.93 13.27 13.85
CA PRO A 69 12.53 13.38 14.23
C PRO A 69 12.22 12.51 15.44
N ASP A 70 11.01 12.69 16.00
CA ASP A 70 10.47 11.75 16.99
C ASP A 70 10.41 10.34 16.37
N ARG A 71 11.21 9.43 16.91
CA ARG A 71 11.31 8.05 16.42
C ARG A 71 9.97 7.32 16.41
N ASP A 72 9.18 7.55 17.43
CA ASP A 72 7.95 6.80 17.68
C ASP A 72 6.73 7.51 17.10
N ALA A 73 6.86 8.73 16.57
CA ALA A 73 5.78 9.57 16.06
C ALA A 73 4.57 9.62 17.01
N GLY A 74 4.84 9.77 18.31
CA GLY A 74 3.85 9.58 19.39
C GLY A 74 2.63 10.48 19.23
N ALA A 75 2.83 11.78 18.98
CA ALA A 75 1.74 12.74 18.77
C ALA A 75 0.88 12.36 17.55
N LEU A 76 1.51 12.10 16.41
CA LEU A 76 0.80 11.69 15.19
C LEU A 76 -0.03 10.41 15.40
N ARG A 77 0.54 9.41 16.08
CA ARG A 77 -0.15 8.15 16.36
C ARG A 77 -1.34 8.34 17.30
N ALA A 78 -1.24 9.26 18.26
CA ALA A 78 -2.34 9.61 19.16
C ALA A 78 -3.48 10.30 18.38
N ASP A 79 -3.16 11.26 17.50
CA ASP A 79 -4.13 11.97 16.68
C ASP A 79 -4.82 11.01 15.69
N LEU A 80 -4.06 10.12 15.05
CA LEU A 80 -4.61 9.09 14.16
C LEU A 80 -5.50 8.10 14.92
N ALA A 81 -5.13 7.70 16.13
CA ALA A 81 -5.95 6.83 16.97
C ALA A 81 -7.29 7.49 17.31
N ALA A 82 -7.27 8.77 17.65
CA ALA A 82 -8.47 9.56 17.92
C ALA A 82 -9.34 9.66 16.67
N TYR A 83 -8.76 9.99 15.52
CA TYR A 83 -9.47 10.13 14.24
C TYR A 83 -10.15 8.81 13.81
N VAL A 84 -9.40 7.71 13.79
CA VAL A 84 -9.96 6.40 13.39
C VAL A 84 -10.95 5.87 14.42
N GLY A 85 -10.74 6.18 15.69
CA GLY A 85 -11.60 5.72 16.80
C GLY A 85 -12.98 6.36 16.83
N THR A 86 -13.20 7.49 16.16
CA THR A 86 -14.51 8.19 16.14
C THR A 86 -15.63 7.37 15.51
N ASP A 87 -15.30 6.53 14.53
CA ASP A 87 -16.27 5.78 13.73
C ASP A 87 -16.36 4.28 14.07
N VAL A 88 -15.68 3.83 15.15
CA VAL A 88 -15.68 2.42 15.57
C VAL A 88 -16.65 2.23 16.75
N PRO A 89 -17.89 1.81 16.50
CA PRO A 89 -18.92 1.77 17.55
C PRO A 89 -18.78 0.59 18.51
N VAL A 90 -18.04 -0.46 18.16
CA VAL A 90 -17.90 -1.69 18.96
C VAL A 90 -16.49 -2.25 18.83
N GLY A 91 -15.80 -2.44 19.94
CA GLY A 91 -14.48 -3.06 19.98
C GLY A 91 -13.57 -2.45 21.05
N PRO A 92 -12.37 -2.99 21.24
CA PRO A 92 -11.38 -2.38 22.12
C PRO A 92 -10.97 -1.01 21.57
N ALA A 93 -10.79 -0.03 22.46
CA ALA A 93 -10.36 1.32 22.08
C ALA A 93 -9.12 1.29 21.20
N ILE A 94 -9.12 2.09 20.13
CA ILE A 94 -7.94 2.31 19.31
C ILE A 94 -7.06 3.30 20.05
N THR A 95 -5.87 2.86 20.44
CA THR A 95 -4.89 3.68 21.16
C THR A 95 -3.64 3.89 20.30
N ALA A 96 -2.81 4.86 20.65
CA ALA A 96 -1.57 5.15 19.91
C ALA A 96 -0.67 3.92 19.74
N GLU A 97 -0.65 2.99 20.70
CA GLU A 97 0.13 1.75 20.66
C GLU A 97 -0.38 0.77 19.59
N ARG A 98 -1.63 0.93 19.14
CA ARG A 98 -2.24 0.10 18.09
C ARG A 98 -2.23 0.75 16.72
N VAL A 99 -1.63 1.91 16.59
CA VAL A 99 -1.52 2.66 15.33
C VAL A 99 -0.07 2.67 14.88
N TRP A 100 0.15 2.32 13.64
CA TRP A 100 1.40 2.51 12.93
C TRP A 100 1.20 3.51 11.81
N ALA A 101 2.15 4.44 11.64
CA ALA A 101 2.12 5.44 10.59
C ALA A 101 3.33 5.30 9.68
N ALA A 102 3.13 5.47 8.38
CA ALA A 102 4.16 5.42 7.37
C ALA A 102 3.82 6.37 6.20
N ASN A 103 4.69 6.46 5.19
CA ASN A 103 4.46 7.31 4.01
C ASN A 103 3.45 6.66 3.05
N GLY A 104 2.19 6.67 3.46
CA GLY A 104 1.08 6.07 2.72
C GLY A 104 0.98 4.56 2.89
N SER A 105 -0.11 4.00 2.34
CA SER A 105 -0.43 2.57 2.45
C SER A 105 0.60 1.67 1.76
N ASN A 106 1.28 2.15 0.74
CA ASN A 106 2.30 1.37 0.04
C ASN A 106 3.45 0.97 0.98
N GLU A 107 3.95 1.91 1.77
CA GLU A 107 5.00 1.63 2.75
C GLU A 107 4.50 0.70 3.86
N VAL A 108 3.27 0.90 4.34
CA VAL A 108 2.64 0.01 5.33
C VAL A 108 2.55 -1.43 4.79
N MET A 109 2.13 -1.61 3.53
CA MET A 109 2.03 -2.94 2.91
C MET A 109 3.39 -3.62 2.74
N VAL A 110 4.42 -2.86 2.36
CA VAL A 110 5.79 -3.39 2.29
C VAL A 110 6.27 -3.83 3.68
N GLN A 111 6.09 -3.01 4.70
CA GLN A 111 6.48 -3.34 6.08
C GLN A 111 5.72 -4.56 6.62
N LEU A 112 4.41 -4.67 6.31
CA LEU A 112 3.60 -5.82 6.68
C LEU A 112 4.14 -7.11 6.04
N LEU A 113 4.43 -7.08 4.73
CA LEU A 113 4.98 -8.24 4.03
C LEU A 113 6.42 -8.55 4.44
N GLN A 114 7.23 -7.56 4.82
CA GLN A 114 8.54 -7.79 5.42
C GLN A 114 8.45 -8.49 6.78
N ALA A 115 7.40 -8.21 7.56
CA ALA A 115 7.21 -8.80 8.87
C ALA A 115 6.58 -10.21 8.82
N PHE A 116 5.62 -10.41 7.93
CA PHE A 116 4.78 -11.61 7.91
C PHE A 116 4.93 -12.45 6.63
N GLY A 117 5.44 -11.88 5.54
CA GLY A 117 5.76 -12.56 4.30
C GLY A 117 7.16 -13.17 4.30
N GLY A 118 7.67 -13.46 3.11
CA GLY A 118 9.03 -13.98 2.89
C GLY A 118 9.06 -15.32 2.16
N PRO A 119 10.25 -15.90 1.97
CA PRO A 119 10.40 -17.19 1.30
C PRO A 119 9.59 -18.30 1.97
N GLY A 120 8.82 -19.03 1.16
CA GLY A 120 7.97 -20.13 1.64
C GLY A 120 6.64 -19.68 2.23
N ARG A 121 6.37 -18.37 2.33
CA ARG A 121 5.11 -17.81 2.82
C ARG A 121 4.19 -17.38 1.67
N VAL A 122 2.90 -17.29 1.97
CA VAL A 122 1.83 -17.02 1.00
C VAL A 122 1.02 -15.81 1.40
N ALA A 123 0.80 -14.92 0.46
CA ALA A 123 -0.21 -13.86 0.55
C ALA A 123 -1.38 -14.17 -0.38
N LEU A 124 -2.61 -14.03 0.12
CA LEU A 124 -3.84 -14.27 -0.63
C LEU A 124 -4.60 -12.97 -0.83
N SER A 125 -5.02 -12.71 -2.07
CA SER A 125 -5.83 -11.55 -2.42
C SER A 125 -7.01 -11.93 -3.32
N PHE A 126 -7.90 -10.97 -3.60
CA PHE A 126 -9.10 -11.16 -4.41
C PHE A 126 -9.04 -10.27 -5.65
N THR A 127 -9.12 -10.88 -6.86
CA THR A 127 -9.01 -10.16 -8.12
C THR A 127 -10.37 -9.86 -8.75
N PRO A 128 -10.53 -8.68 -9.41
CA PRO A 128 -9.54 -7.61 -9.56
C PRO A 128 -9.23 -6.90 -8.23
N THR A 129 -8.01 -6.41 -8.09
CA THR A 129 -7.50 -5.77 -6.87
C THR A 129 -6.48 -4.67 -7.21
N TYR A 130 -5.88 -4.08 -6.19
CA TYR A 130 -4.83 -3.09 -6.36
C TYR A 130 -3.58 -3.71 -7.01
N SER A 131 -3.08 -3.06 -8.05
CA SER A 131 -2.04 -3.59 -8.93
C SER A 131 -0.66 -3.77 -8.27
N MET A 132 -0.41 -3.09 -7.15
CA MET A 132 0.88 -3.16 -6.46
C MET A 132 1.07 -4.37 -5.54
N TYR A 133 0.01 -5.11 -5.20
CA TYR A 133 0.14 -6.27 -4.30
C TYR A 133 1.08 -7.35 -4.84
N PRO A 134 1.06 -7.72 -6.13
CA PRO A 134 2.06 -8.64 -6.69
C PRO A 134 3.49 -8.13 -6.54
N ASP A 135 3.71 -6.81 -6.75
CA ASP A 135 5.03 -6.21 -6.64
C ASP A 135 5.59 -6.29 -5.22
N TYR A 136 4.78 -5.95 -4.21
CA TYR A 136 5.20 -6.09 -2.82
C TYR A 136 5.52 -7.53 -2.44
N CYS A 137 4.72 -8.49 -2.93
CA CYS A 137 4.98 -9.92 -2.70
C CYS A 137 6.27 -10.39 -3.37
N ARG A 138 6.51 -10.01 -4.64
CA ARG A 138 7.75 -10.28 -5.36
C ARG A 138 8.96 -9.70 -4.62
N ASP A 139 8.85 -8.46 -4.16
CA ASP A 139 9.96 -7.74 -3.53
C ASP A 139 10.33 -8.30 -2.16
N THR A 140 9.40 -9.01 -1.53
CA THR A 140 9.59 -9.71 -0.25
C THR A 140 9.74 -11.23 -0.40
N PHE A 141 9.80 -11.77 -1.62
CA PHE A 141 9.85 -13.22 -1.90
C PHE A 141 8.65 -14.00 -1.35
N THR A 142 7.51 -13.34 -1.20
CA THR A 142 6.25 -13.96 -0.75
C THR A 142 5.49 -14.50 -1.96
N ALA A 143 5.00 -15.73 -1.88
CA ALA A 143 4.18 -16.29 -2.93
C ALA A 143 2.83 -15.56 -2.98
N TYR A 144 2.49 -14.97 -4.13
CA TYR A 144 1.23 -14.26 -4.33
C TYR A 144 0.19 -15.19 -4.93
N ARG A 145 -0.96 -15.34 -4.28
CA ARG A 145 -2.10 -16.13 -4.74
C ARG A 145 -3.37 -15.29 -4.79
N THR A 146 -4.28 -15.64 -5.70
CA THR A 146 -5.51 -14.88 -5.87
C THR A 146 -6.72 -15.78 -5.95
N MET A 147 -7.87 -15.22 -5.56
CA MET A 147 -9.20 -15.73 -5.84
C MET A 147 -9.98 -14.71 -6.67
N PRO A 148 -10.84 -15.13 -7.63
CA PRO A 148 -11.69 -14.20 -8.33
C PRO A 148 -12.80 -13.67 -7.43
N ARG A 149 -13.16 -12.40 -7.62
CA ARG A 149 -14.41 -11.83 -7.11
C ARG A 149 -15.59 -12.36 -7.91
N ARG A 150 -16.79 -12.25 -7.38
CA ARG A 150 -18.04 -12.50 -8.11
C ARG A 150 -18.20 -11.48 -9.26
N ALA A 151 -19.15 -11.72 -10.15
CA ALA A 151 -19.42 -10.83 -11.29
C ALA A 151 -19.84 -9.40 -10.88
N ASP A 152 -20.39 -9.23 -9.69
CA ASP A 152 -20.76 -7.97 -9.07
C ASP A 152 -19.61 -7.35 -8.22
N PHE A 153 -18.40 -7.90 -8.33
CA PHE A 153 -17.21 -7.55 -7.58
C PHE A 153 -17.24 -7.82 -6.07
N THR A 154 -18.28 -8.45 -5.55
CA THR A 154 -18.30 -8.90 -4.14
C THR A 154 -17.37 -10.11 -3.94
N ILE A 155 -17.00 -10.35 -2.68
CA ILE A 155 -16.23 -11.55 -2.30
C ILE A 155 -17.23 -12.68 -1.96
N ASP A 156 -16.98 -13.86 -2.50
CA ASP A 156 -17.64 -15.07 -2.05
C ASP A 156 -17.05 -15.50 -0.70
N LEU A 157 -17.73 -15.15 0.39
CA LEU A 157 -17.21 -15.36 1.75
C LEU A 157 -17.04 -16.85 2.07
N ASP A 158 -17.97 -17.70 1.64
CA ASP A 158 -17.89 -19.14 1.93
C ASP A 158 -16.70 -19.76 1.19
N ALA A 159 -16.53 -19.44 -0.09
CA ALA A 159 -15.37 -19.88 -0.87
C ALA A 159 -14.05 -19.29 -0.32
N ALA A 160 -14.05 -18.04 0.12
CA ALA A 160 -12.90 -17.40 0.72
C ALA A 160 -12.48 -18.08 2.02
N LEU A 161 -13.42 -18.35 2.92
CA LEU A 161 -13.15 -19.04 4.19
C LEU A 161 -12.65 -20.45 3.95
N ALA A 162 -13.24 -21.19 3.01
CA ALA A 162 -12.78 -22.51 2.63
C ALA A 162 -11.35 -22.51 2.09
N ARG A 163 -11.02 -21.49 1.25
CA ARG A 163 -9.69 -21.30 0.69
C ARG A 163 -8.65 -20.97 1.78
N VAL A 164 -8.97 -20.04 2.68
CA VAL A 164 -8.11 -19.67 3.80
C VAL A 164 -7.87 -20.88 4.71
N ALA A 165 -8.90 -21.66 5.02
CA ALA A 165 -8.77 -22.86 5.83
C ALA A 165 -7.87 -23.93 5.18
N ALA A 166 -7.95 -24.07 3.85
CA ALA A 166 -7.18 -25.08 3.11
C ALA A 166 -5.71 -24.68 2.90
N GLU A 167 -5.45 -23.39 2.61
CA GLU A 167 -4.11 -22.90 2.24
C GLU A 167 -3.37 -22.22 3.37
N GLN A 168 -4.07 -21.80 4.42
CA GLN A 168 -3.51 -21.08 5.58
C GLN A 168 -2.50 -19.99 5.17
N PRO A 169 -2.92 -19.00 4.37
CA PRO A 169 -2.01 -17.93 3.94
C PRO A 169 -1.49 -17.18 5.16
N ASP A 170 -0.26 -16.67 5.05
CA ASP A 170 0.39 -15.89 6.11
C ASP A 170 -0.09 -14.44 6.14
N VAL A 171 -0.55 -13.93 4.96
CA VAL A 171 -1.06 -12.56 4.77
C VAL A 171 -2.28 -12.57 3.85
#